data_fbf7a342ff0ab824d2bceb02e0babc99
#
_entry.id   fbf7a342ff0ab824d2bceb02e0babc99
#
_cell.length_a   1.000
_cell.length_b   1.000
_cell.length_c   1.000
_cell.angle_alpha   90.00
_cell.angle_beta   90.00
_cell.angle_gamma   90.00
#
_symmetry.space_group_name_H-M   'P 1'
#
loop_
_entity.id
_entity.type
_entity.pdbx_description
1 polymer ?
#
loop_
_entity_poly.entity_id
_entity_poly.type
_entity_poly.pdbx_seq_one_letter_code
_entity_poly.pdbx_strand_id
1 'polypeptide(L)'
;DDDGKFLPKISDFQGMYFKDADPIIIKTLKDSGRMVASGTVTHSYPFCWRSQSPLMYRAVDTWFIKVTDIKQDLLKNNEDPRWVPSFVQEKRFKNWLTDARDWCFSRNRYWGNPIPIWASDDMEEIVCVGSIKELQELTGSKDITDLHRENIDHLTIPSKKGKGVLRRIPEVFDCWFESGSMPYAQSHYPFSINDEQFMKGFPANFIAEGLDQTRGWFYTLMVISTAVKGCAPFKNLIVNGIVLAEDGTKMSKSKKNYPDPLYITKSYGADACRLYLCNSPVVRAESLQFKETGVKSVVREIFLPWFNAYRFLIQNISRYEAQNGKNFVYDPSMVASLNESSNLMDRWIISATQNLI
;
A
#
# COMPACT_ATOMS: atom_id res chain seq x y z
N ASP A 1 -32.95 9.50 -1.03
CA ASP A 1 -32.57 9.71 0.35
C ASP A 1 -31.52 8.70 0.81
N ASP A 2 -31.16 8.73 2.07
CA ASP A 2 -30.10 7.86 2.62
C ASP A 2 -30.50 6.38 2.68
N ASP A 3 -31.79 6.10 2.66
CA ASP A 3 -32.35 4.74 2.63
C ASP A 3 -32.48 4.18 1.21
N GLY A 4 -32.04 4.91 0.19
CA GLY A 4 -32.18 4.53 -1.22
C GLY A 4 -33.60 4.68 -1.77
N LYS A 5 -34.42 5.54 -1.16
CA LYS A 5 -35.81 5.80 -1.61
C LYS A 5 -35.89 7.10 -2.41
N PHE A 6 -36.79 7.12 -3.38
CA PHE A 6 -37.05 8.31 -4.18
C PHE A 6 -37.64 9.44 -3.34
N LEU A 7 -37.09 10.65 -3.52
CA LEU A 7 -37.56 11.86 -2.85
C LEU A 7 -38.89 12.37 -3.42
N PRO A 8 -39.60 13.24 -2.70
CA PRO A 8 -40.87 13.85 -3.15
C PRO A 8 -40.79 14.57 -4.51
N LYS A 9 -39.59 15.03 -4.90
CA LYS A 9 -39.38 15.66 -6.22
C LYS A 9 -39.65 14.73 -7.38
N ILE A 10 -39.63 13.42 -7.16
CA ILE A 10 -39.95 12.38 -8.15
C ILE A 10 -41.31 11.76 -7.73
N SER A 11 -42.39 12.48 -7.96
CA SER A 11 -43.73 12.14 -7.46
C SER A 11 -44.19 10.73 -7.83
N ASP A 12 -43.85 10.26 -9.05
CA ASP A 12 -44.30 8.98 -9.58
C ASP A 12 -43.73 7.78 -8.85
N PHE A 13 -42.59 7.96 -8.14
CA PHE A 13 -41.86 6.89 -7.45
C PHE A 13 -41.54 7.26 -5.98
N GLN A 14 -42.15 8.32 -5.48
CA GLN A 14 -41.89 8.82 -4.12
C GLN A 14 -41.98 7.71 -3.06
N GLY A 15 -40.94 7.62 -2.22
CA GLY A 15 -40.86 6.66 -1.12
C GLY A 15 -40.57 5.23 -1.52
N MET A 16 -40.51 4.91 -2.83
CA MET A 16 -40.13 3.58 -3.31
C MET A 16 -38.61 3.39 -3.24
N TYR A 17 -38.18 2.21 -2.87
CA TYR A 17 -36.77 1.82 -2.97
C TYR A 17 -36.34 1.71 -4.42
N PHE A 18 -35.14 2.20 -4.74
CA PHE A 18 -34.70 2.36 -6.14
C PHE A 18 -34.73 1.05 -6.96
N LYS A 19 -34.44 -0.10 -6.37
CA LYS A 19 -34.50 -1.39 -7.07
C LYS A 19 -35.93 -1.87 -7.30
N ASP A 20 -36.83 -1.57 -6.40
CA ASP A 20 -38.25 -1.91 -6.55
C ASP A 20 -38.94 -1.04 -7.59
N ALA A 21 -38.41 0.17 -7.84
CA ALA A 21 -38.91 1.07 -8.86
C ALA A 21 -38.45 0.68 -10.29
N ASP A 22 -37.33 -0.03 -10.47
CA ASP A 22 -36.78 -0.40 -11.78
C ASP A 22 -37.84 -1.01 -12.75
N PRO A 23 -38.62 -2.05 -12.36
CA PRO A 23 -39.63 -2.64 -13.24
C PRO A 23 -40.76 -1.65 -13.63
N ILE A 24 -41.13 -0.78 -12.70
CA ILE A 24 -42.20 0.22 -12.88
C ILE A 24 -41.72 1.31 -13.83
N ILE A 25 -40.50 1.79 -13.66
CA ILE A 25 -39.86 2.76 -14.56
C ILE A 25 -39.79 2.20 -15.99
N ILE A 26 -39.33 0.96 -16.14
CA ILE A 26 -39.28 0.29 -17.45
C ILE A 26 -40.67 0.20 -18.08
N LYS A 27 -41.69 -0.16 -17.33
CA LYS A 27 -43.09 -0.22 -17.80
C LYS A 27 -43.58 1.16 -18.23
N THR A 28 -43.42 2.18 -17.39
CA THR A 28 -43.83 3.55 -17.69
C THR A 28 -43.17 4.09 -18.97
N LEU A 29 -41.88 3.79 -19.18
CA LEU A 29 -41.18 4.18 -20.40
C LEU A 29 -41.69 3.44 -21.66
N LYS A 30 -42.06 2.16 -21.50
CA LYS A 30 -42.70 1.40 -22.61
C LYS A 30 -44.07 1.97 -22.96
N ASP A 31 -44.89 2.17 -21.94
CA ASP A 31 -46.27 2.67 -22.12
C ASP A 31 -46.31 4.08 -22.73
N SER A 32 -45.31 4.91 -22.40
CA SER A 32 -45.15 6.25 -22.97
C SER A 32 -44.48 6.30 -24.37
N GLY A 33 -44.07 5.15 -24.92
CA GLY A 33 -43.37 5.06 -26.21
C GLY A 33 -41.95 5.62 -26.21
N ARG A 34 -41.35 5.85 -25.02
CA ARG A 34 -40.00 6.42 -24.87
C ARG A 34 -38.90 5.35 -24.70
N MET A 35 -39.28 4.09 -24.63
CA MET A 35 -38.34 2.98 -24.52
C MET A 35 -37.78 2.62 -25.88
N VAL A 36 -36.47 2.82 -26.09
CA VAL A 36 -35.80 2.47 -27.35
C VAL A 36 -35.49 0.97 -27.38
N ALA A 37 -34.94 0.43 -26.33
CA ALA A 37 -34.61 -0.98 -26.18
C ALA A 37 -34.57 -1.38 -24.69
N SER A 38 -34.82 -2.66 -24.43
CA SER A 38 -34.71 -3.24 -23.10
C SER A 38 -34.06 -4.62 -23.19
N GLY A 39 -33.13 -4.94 -22.36
CA GLY A 39 -32.44 -6.23 -22.32
C GLY A 39 -31.88 -6.54 -20.95
N THR A 40 -31.43 -7.77 -20.77
CA THR A 40 -30.77 -8.23 -19.56
C THR A 40 -29.30 -8.51 -19.85
N VAL A 41 -28.43 -8.07 -18.98
CA VAL A 41 -26.98 -8.34 -19.06
C VAL A 41 -26.50 -8.92 -17.74
N THR A 42 -25.71 -9.99 -17.83
CA THR A 42 -25.04 -10.56 -16.65
C THR A 42 -23.71 -9.87 -16.44
N HIS A 43 -23.53 -9.21 -15.29
CA HIS A 43 -22.30 -8.51 -14.93
C HIS A 43 -22.06 -8.58 -13.42
N SER A 44 -20.83 -8.23 -13.00
CA SER A 44 -20.53 -8.04 -11.58
C SER A 44 -21.21 -6.79 -11.05
N TYR A 45 -21.92 -6.91 -9.94
CA TYR A 45 -22.58 -5.80 -9.27
C TYR A 45 -21.98 -5.59 -7.86
N PRO A 46 -21.73 -4.36 -7.43
CA PRO A 46 -21.16 -4.10 -6.11
C PRO A 46 -22.23 -4.25 -5.01
N PHE A 47 -21.88 -4.99 -3.97
CA PHE A 47 -22.70 -5.15 -2.77
C PHE A 47 -21.98 -4.65 -1.54
N CYS A 48 -22.73 -4.14 -0.56
CA CYS A 48 -22.19 -3.80 0.74
C CYS A 48 -21.64 -5.07 1.41
N TRP A 49 -20.38 -5.06 1.80
CA TRP A 49 -19.72 -6.22 2.40
C TRP A 49 -20.32 -6.62 3.78
N ARG A 50 -21.01 -5.68 4.44
CA ARG A 50 -21.63 -5.91 5.75
C ARG A 50 -23.10 -6.32 5.63
N SER A 51 -23.92 -5.55 4.94
CA SER A 51 -25.37 -5.79 4.82
C SER A 51 -25.75 -6.71 3.67
N GLN A 52 -24.82 -7.01 2.77
CA GLN A 52 -25.09 -7.77 1.52
C GLN A 52 -26.17 -7.12 0.63
N SER A 53 -26.46 -5.83 0.84
CA SER A 53 -27.38 -5.08 0.01
C SER A 53 -26.66 -4.49 -1.23
N PRO A 54 -27.36 -4.36 -2.37
CA PRO A 54 -26.80 -3.76 -3.57
C PRO A 54 -26.48 -2.27 -3.31
N LEU A 55 -25.33 -1.83 -3.82
CA LEU A 55 -24.92 -0.43 -3.75
C LEU A 55 -25.56 0.38 -4.87
N MET A 56 -25.74 1.68 -4.66
CA MET A 56 -26.21 2.61 -5.67
C MET A 56 -25.21 3.77 -5.86
N TYR A 57 -25.17 4.31 -7.09
CA TYR A 57 -24.47 5.57 -7.32
C TYR A 57 -25.31 6.73 -6.80
N ARG A 58 -24.67 7.57 -5.99
CA ARG A 58 -25.29 8.75 -5.42
C ARG A 58 -24.31 9.91 -5.39
N ALA A 59 -24.78 11.11 -5.72
CA ALA A 59 -24.01 12.33 -5.48
C ALA A 59 -24.00 12.64 -3.98
N VAL A 60 -22.82 12.82 -3.41
CA VAL A 60 -22.59 13.15 -2.01
C VAL A 60 -21.54 14.26 -1.96
N ASP A 61 -21.77 15.27 -1.12
CA ASP A 61 -20.79 16.32 -0.88
C ASP A 61 -19.54 15.69 -0.24
N THR A 62 -18.37 16.00 -0.80
CA THR A 62 -17.11 15.39 -0.38
C THR A 62 -15.96 16.39 -0.51
N TRP A 63 -14.89 16.12 0.21
CA TRP A 63 -13.67 16.92 0.17
C TRP A 63 -12.63 16.30 -0.74
N PHE A 64 -11.99 17.14 -1.56
CA PHE A 64 -11.00 16.70 -2.55
C PHE A 64 -9.67 17.41 -2.35
N ILE A 65 -8.58 16.68 -2.57
CA ILE A 65 -7.29 17.27 -2.88
C ILE A 65 -7.27 17.55 -4.38
N LYS A 66 -6.97 18.79 -4.77
CA LYS A 66 -6.92 19.20 -6.18
C LYS A 66 -5.63 18.73 -6.84
N VAL A 67 -5.55 17.43 -7.08
CA VAL A 67 -4.37 16.76 -7.66
C VAL A 67 -4.06 17.29 -9.05
N THR A 68 -5.07 17.75 -9.77
CA THR A 68 -4.92 18.34 -11.11
C THR A 68 -3.99 19.55 -11.13
N ASP A 69 -3.90 20.33 -10.05
CA ASP A 69 -3.03 21.51 -9.98
C ASP A 69 -1.55 21.15 -9.82
N ILE A 70 -1.24 20.00 -9.20
CA ILE A 70 0.14 19.53 -8.98
C ILE A 70 0.57 18.40 -9.91
N LYS A 71 -0.23 18.12 -10.95
CA LYS A 71 -0.02 16.97 -11.86
C LYS A 71 1.34 17.01 -12.56
N GLN A 72 1.79 18.17 -13.00
CA GLN A 72 3.08 18.30 -13.68
C GLN A 72 4.25 18.01 -12.72
N ASP A 73 4.14 18.46 -11.47
CA ASP A 73 5.14 18.18 -10.44
C ASP A 73 5.15 16.70 -10.07
N LEU A 74 3.99 16.04 -10.02
CA LEU A 74 3.90 14.60 -9.82
C LEU A 74 4.62 13.80 -10.92
N LEU A 75 4.41 14.19 -12.19
CA LEU A 75 5.08 13.56 -13.32
C LEU A 75 6.59 13.75 -13.27
N LYS A 76 7.04 14.97 -12.95
CA LYS A 76 8.46 15.29 -12.76
C LYS A 76 9.07 14.51 -11.61
N ASN A 77 8.45 14.52 -10.43
CA ASN A 77 8.92 13.81 -9.25
C ASN A 77 8.95 12.28 -9.42
N ASN A 78 8.13 11.74 -10.34
CA ASN A 78 8.17 10.32 -10.66
C ASN A 78 9.44 9.92 -11.44
N GLU A 79 10.18 10.85 -12.02
CA GLU A 79 11.40 10.56 -12.79
C GLU A 79 12.62 10.31 -11.89
N ASP A 80 12.64 10.86 -10.67
CA ASP A 80 13.76 10.78 -9.74
C ASP A 80 13.99 9.38 -9.13
N PRO A 81 12.98 8.64 -8.64
CA PRO A 81 13.18 7.37 -7.98
C PRO A 81 13.59 6.26 -8.95
N ARG A 82 14.45 5.36 -8.47
CA ARG A 82 14.74 4.11 -9.18
C ARG A 82 13.65 3.07 -8.89
N TRP A 83 12.97 2.61 -9.92
CA TRP A 83 11.97 1.55 -9.83
C TRP A 83 12.50 0.21 -10.38
N VAL A 84 12.15 -0.85 -9.71
CA VAL A 84 12.42 -2.22 -10.16
C VAL A 84 11.10 -2.99 -10.19
N PRO A 85 10.65 -3.40 -11.38
CA PRO A 85 11.18 -3.10 -12.71
C PRO A 85 10.79 -1.69 -13.22
N SER A 86 11.62 -1.11 -14.10
CA SER A 86 11.44 0.27 -14.59
C SER A 86 10.16 0.47 -15.40
N PHE A 87 9.68 -0.56 -16.11
CA PHE A 87 8.46 -0.44 -16.91
C PHE A 87 7.20 -0.09 -16.09
N VAL A 88 7.20 -0.40 -14.79
CA VAL A 88 6.09 -0.02 -13.91
C VAL A 88 6.05 1.49 -13.72
N GLN A 89 7.21 2.12 -13.53
CA GLN A 89 7.34 3.58 -13.45
C GLN A 89 6.93 4.25 -14.76
N GLU A 90 7.59 3.84 -15.86
CA GLU A 90 7.53 4.50 -17.16
C GLU A 90 6.17 4.39 -17.86
N LYS A 91 5.47 3.25 -17.65
CA LYS A 91 4.19 2.97 -18.32
C LYS A 91 3.03 3.03 -17.34
N ARG A 92 2.97 2.10 -16.37
CA ARG A 92 1.79 1.92 -15.53
C ARG A 92 1.56 3.09 -14.57
N PHE A 93 2.58 3.51 -13.82
CA PHE A 93 2.45 4.59 -12.86
C PHE A 93 2.40 5.96 -13.53
N LYS A 94 3.25 6.19 -14.54
CA LYS A 94 3.22 7.42 -15.34
C LYS A 94 1.85 7.66 -16.01
N ASN A 95 1.27 6.62 -16.63
CA ASN A 95 -0.07 6.74 -17.22
C ASN A 95 -1.13 7.05 -16.16
N TRP A 96 -1.05 6.40 -15.00
CA TRP A 96 -1.95 6.70 -13.89
C TRP A 96 -1.84 8.15 -13.42
N LEU A 97 -0.63 8.70 -13.26
CA LEU A 97 -0.41 10.09 -12.91
C LEU A 97 -0.90 11.06 -14.01
N THR A 98 -0.71 10.72 -15.29
CA THR A 98 -1.19 11.52 -16.43
C THR A 98 -2.71 11.65 -16.42
N ASP A 99 -3.42 10.57 -16.10
CA ASP A 99 -4.88 10.52 -16.07
C ASP A 99 -5.45 10.85 -14.68
N ALA A 100 -4.60 11.21 -13.71
CA ALA A 100 -5.02 11.46 -12.34
C ALA A 100 -6.06 12.56 -12.27
N ARG A 101 -7.12 12.29 -11.50
CA ARG A 101 -8.19 13.22 -11.13
C ARG A 101 -7.99 13.68 -9.71
N ASP A 102 -8.78 14.67 -9.30
CA ASP A 102 -8.81 15.12 -7.91
C ASP A 102 -9.16 13.96 -6.98
N TRP A 103 -8.46 13.89 -5.87
CA TRP A 103 -8.57 12.78 -4.94
C TRP A 103 -9.58 13.10 -3.84
N CYS A 104 -10.70 12.38 -3.85
CA CYS A 104 -11.65 12.40 -2.72
C CYS A 104 -11.01 11.76 -1.50
N PHE A 105 -10.63 12.58 -0.51
CA PHE A 105 -9.95 12.13 0.70
C PHE A 105 -10.83 12.06 1.94
N SER A 106 -12.09 12.49 1.86
CA SER A 106 -13.06 12.39 2.94
C SER A 106 -13.87 11.09 2.88
N ARG A 107 -14.28 10.59 4.05
CA ARG A 107 -15.12 9.40 4.20
C ARG A 107 -16.23 9.65 5.20
N ASN A 108 -17.45 9.22 4.85
CA ASN A 108 -18.62 9.24 5.72
C ASN A 108 -18.60 8.02 6.63
N ARG A 109 -17.79 8.07 7.67
CA ARG A 109 -17.65 7.02 8.69
C ARG A 109 -17.53 7.64 10.06
N TYR A 110 -17.93 6.91 11.08
CA TYR A 110 -17.74 7.36 12.46
C TYR A 110 -16.28 7.20 12.89
N TRP A 111 -15.70 6.00 12.69
CA TRP A 111 -14.33 5.69 13.12
C TRP A 111 -13.31 6.01 12.04
N GLY A 112 -12.34 6.81 12.42
CA GLY A 112 -11.22 7.26 11.61
C GLY A 112 -10.66 8.56 12.16
N ASN A 113 -9.54 9.06 11.60
CA ASN A 113 -8.98 10.35 11.99
C ASN A 113 -9.89 11.48 11.46
N PRO A 114 -10.43 12.33 12.34
CA PRO A 114 -11.30 13.44 11.93
C PRO A 114 -10.55 14.44 11.07
N ILE A 115 -11.19 14.92 10.02
CA ILE A 115 -10.63 16.01 9.22
C ILE A 115 -10.69 17.30 10.06
N PRO A 116 -9.55 18.02 10.24
CA PRO A 116 -9.47 19.16 11.14
C PRO A 116 -10.01 20.45 10.50
N ILE A 117 -11.23 20.40 9.99
CA ILE A 117 -11.91 21.54 9.36
C ILE A 117 -13.14 21.89 10.14
N TRP A 118 -13.25 23.16 10.53
CA TRP A 118 -14.44 23.77 11.13
C TRP A 118 -15.08 24.72 10.12
N ALA A 119 -16.35 24.59 9.89
CA ALA A 119 -17.08 25.38 8.90
C ALA A 119 -18.36 25.95 9.47
N SER A 120 -18.85 27.09 8.92
CA SER A 120 -20.19 27.61 9.13
C SER A 120 -21.23 26.74 8.43
N ASP A 121 -22.47 26.78 8.88
CA ASP A 121 -23.55 25.97 8.31
C ASP A 121 -23.78 26.24 6.81
N ASP A 122 -23.46 27.44 6.34
CA ASP A 122 -23.52 27.84 4.93
C ASP A 122 -22.22 27.60 4.15
N MET A 123 -21.19 27.04 4.79
CA MET A 123 -19.87 26.76 4.22
C MET A 123 -19.11 28.01 3.70
N GLU A 124 -19.55 29.24 4.04
CA GLU A 124 -18.85 30.45 3.60
C GLU A 124 -17.66 30.85 4.49
N GLU A 125 -17.59 30.27 5.68
CA GLU A 125 -16.42 30.41 6.56
C GLU A 125 -15.88 29.05 6.94
N ILE A 126 -14.60 28.81 6.56
CA ILE A 126 -13.92 27.54 6.75
C ILE A 126 -12.57 27.81 7.43
N VAL A 127 -12.30 27.08 8.50
CA VAL A 127 -11.03 27.12 9.24
C VAL A 127 -10.43 25.72 9.27
N CYS A 128 -9.23 25.56 8.72
CA CYS A 128 -8.43 24.36 8.85
C CYS A 128 -7.47 24.52 10.02
N VAL A 129 -7.56 23.64 11.01
CA VAL A 129 -6.77 23.71 12.24
C VAL A 129 -5.54 22.82 12.11
N GLY A 130 -4.35 23.42 12.23
CA GLY A 130 -3.08 22.77 11.98
C GLY A 130 -2.42 22.10 13.20
N SER A 131 -2.92 22.36 14.43
CA SER A 131 -2.31 21.80 15.64
C SER A 131 -3.30 21.73 16.81
N ILE A 132 -2.98 20.88 17.80
CA ILE A 132 -3.73 20.83 19.07
C ILE A 132 -3.69 22.19 19.77
N LYS A 133 -2.54 22.86 19.78
CA LYS A 133 -2.40 24.19 20.39
C LYS A 133 -3.31 25.21 19.73
N GLU A 134 -3.35 25.25 18.41
CA GLU A 134 -4.26 26.12 17.66
C GLU A 134 -5.73 25.79 17.95
N LEU A 135 -6.10 24.52 18.04
CA LEU A 135 -7.43 24.09 18.39
C LEU A 135 -7.82 24.58 19.81
N GLN A 136 -6.92 24.46 20.77
CA GLN A 136 -7.11 24.97 22.12
C GLN A 136 -7.32 26.47 22.16
N GLU A 137 -6.50 27.22 21.41
CA GLU A 137 -6.60 28.69 21.33
C GLU A 137 -7.93 29.13 20.68
N LEU A 138 -8.37 28.46 19.61
CA LEU A 138 -9.57 28.81 18.87
C LEU A 138 -10.87 28.43 19.61
N THR A 139 -10.86 27.34 20.36
CA THR A 139 -12.04 26.81 21.05
C THR A 139 -12.12 27.24 22.52
N GLY A 140 -11.00 27.71 23.09
CA GLY A 140 -10.88 28.00 24.54
C GLY A 140 -10.76 26.72 25.41
N SER A 141 -10.74 25.54 24.83
CA SER A 141 -10.58 24.26 25.55
C SER A 141 -9.12 24.03 25.89
N LYS A 142 -8.78 23.65 27.14
CA LYS A 142 -7.39 23.46 27.57
C LYS A 142 -6.95 22.00 27.56
N ASP A 143 -7.88 21.06 27.68
CA ASP A 143 -7.59 19.64 27.87
C ASP A 143 -7.99 18.81 26.65
N ILE A 144 -7.24 19.00 25.53
CA ILE A 144 -7.41 18.19 24.33
C ILE A 144 -6.25 17.19 24.24
N THR A 145 -6.49 15.97 24.65
CA THR A 145 -5.49 14.88 24.65
C THR A 145 -5.78 13.79 23.62
N ASP A 146 -7.01 13.72 23.15
CA ASP A 146 -7.49 12.76 22.18
C ASP A 146 -8.28 13.47 21.08
N LEU A 147 -7.91 13.21 19.82
CA LEU A 147 -8.49 13.83 18.63
C LEU A 147 -9.58 12.99 17.96
N HIS A 148 -10.02 11.87 18.55
CA HIS A 148 -11.15 11.14 18.03
C HIS A 148 -12.45 11.94 18.07
N ARG A 149 -13.36 11.63 17.17
CA ARG A 149 -14.61 12.40 16.96
C ARG A 149 -15.39 12.68 18.23
N GLU A 150 -15.55 11.68 19.09
CA GLU A 150 -16.28 11.79 20.37
C GLU A 150 -15.71 12.85 21.30
N ASN A 151 -14.42 13.17 21.16
CA ASN A 151 -13.73 14.12 22.02
C ASN A 151 -13.65 15.53 21.43
N ILE A 152 -13.84 15.69 20.10
CA ILE A 152 -13.68 16.99 19.45
C ILE A 152 -14.88 17.49 18.66
N ASP A 153 -15.86 16.65 18.31
CA ASP A 153 -17.02 17.06 17.50
C ASP A 153 -17.90 18.09 18.20
N HIS A 154 -17.87 18.16 19.52
CA HIS A 154 -18.60 19.15 20.32
C HIS A 154 -17.91 20.53 20.40
N LEU A 155 -16.62 20.59 20.03
CA LEU A 155 -15.86 21.84 20.09
C LEU A 155 -16.24 22.75 18.93
N THR A 156 -16.50 24.01 19.26
CA THR A 156 -16.91 25.04 18.30
C THR A 156 -15.89 26.18 18.26
N ILE A 157 -15.77 26.83 17.13
CA ILE A 157 -14.90 27.99 16.93
C ILE A 157 -15.81 29.22 16.68
N PRO A 158 -15.64 30.34 17.38
CA PRO A 158 -16.41 31.55 17.10
C PRO A 158 -16.17 32.07 15.69
N SER A 159 -17.24 32.38 14.96
CA SER A 159 -17.12 32.93 13.60
C SER A 159 -16.51 34.32 13.62
N LYS A 160 -15.57 34.61 12.74
CA LYS A 160 -15.01 35.94 12.49
C LYS A 160 -15.87 36.77 11.50
N LYS A 161 -16.77 36.11 10.78
CA LYS A 161 -17.64 36.68 9.74
C LYS A 161 -19.09 36.90 10.22
N GLY A 162 -19.36 36.76 11.52
CA GLY A 162 -20.71 36.93 12.06
C GLY A 162 -21.66 35.76 11.76
N LYS A 163 -21.14 34.58 11.42
CA LYS A 163 -21.92 33.36 11.11
C LYS A 163 -22.26 32.52 12.36
N GLY A 164 -22.12 33.09 13.56
CA GLY A 164 -22.35 32.38 14.82
C GLY A 164 -21.15 31.52 15.23
N VAL A 165 -21.25 30.21 15.17
CA VAL A 165 -20.16 29.28 15.50
C VAL A 165 -19.87 28.35 14.35
N LEU A 166 -18.58 28.04 14.16
CA LEU A 166 -18.12 27.01 13.21
C LEU A 166 -18.11 25.65 13.92
N ARG A 167 -18.52 24.61 13.22
CA ARG A 167 -18.56 23.25 13.70
C ARG A 167 -17.61 22.40 12.87
N ARG A 168 -17.03 21.37 13.47
CA ARG A 168 -16.21 20.42 12.71
C ARG A 168 -17.07 19.68 11.67
N ILE A 169 -16.56 19.52 10.46
CA ILE A 169 -17.22 18.72 9.43
C ILE A 169 -17.34 17.25 9.87
N PRO A 170 -18.41 16.52 9.53
CA PRO A 170 -18.63 15.17 10.07
C PRO A 170 -17.70 14.10 9.52
N GLU A 171 -17.02 14.36 8.41
CA GLU A 171 -16.18 13.40 7.71
C GLU A 171 -14.88 13.09 8.47
N VAL A 172 -14.29 11.94 8.13
CA VAL A 172 -12.97 11.49 8.54
C VAL A 172 -12.06 11.31 7.33
N PHE A 173 -10.77 11.25 7.56
CA PHE A 173 -9.81 11.00 6.49
C PHE A 173 -9.98 9.61 5.87
N ASP A 174 -9.71 9.53 4.57
CA ASP A 174 -9.43 8.27 3.88
C ASP A 174 -8.20 7.59 4.50
N CYS A 175 -8.28 6.28 4.74
CA CYS A 175 -7.13 5.50 5.23
C CYS A 175 -5.90 5.60 4.31
N TRP A 176 -6.09 5.90 3.04
CA TRP A 176 -5.00 6.14 2.10
C TRP A 176 -4.31 7.50 2.31
N PHE A 177 -5.01 8.49 2.84
CA PHE A 177 -4.39 9.74 3.30
C PHE A 177 -3.52 9.48 4.52
N GLU A 178 -4.00 8.70 5.47
CA GLU A 178 -3.24 8.32 6.67
C GLU A 178 -1.97 7.55 6.31
N SER A 179 -2.08 6.52 5.47
CA SER A 179 -0.92 5.74 5.02
C SER A 179 0.06 6.55 4.18
N GLY A 180 -0.43 7.47 3.35
CA GLY A 180 0.39 8.41 2.58
C GLY A 180 1.09 9.47 3.45
N SER A 181 0.54 9.76 4.62
CA SER A 181 1.12 10.67 5.61
C SER A 181 2.14 10.02 6.54
N MET A 182 2.35 8.70 6.44
CA MET A 182 3.22 7.93 7.32
C MET A 182 4.62 8.53 7.48
N PRO A 183 5.33 9.00 6.43
CA PRO A 183 6.67 9.57 6.58
C PRO A 183 6.73 10.73 7.57
N TYR A 184 5.67 11.53 7.62
CA TYR A 184 5.54 12.69 8.52
C TYR A 184 5.08 12.27 9.91
N ALA A 185 4.06 11.43 9.96
CA ALA A 185 3.42 10.99 11.19
C ALA A 185 4.37 10.18 12.10
N GLN A 186 5.19 9.28 11.53
CA GLN A 186 6.12 8.45 12.31
C GLN A 186 7.14 9.24 13.12
N SER A 187 7.50 10.43 12.67
CA SER A 187 8.45 11.33 13.33
C SER A 187 7.78 12.50 14.04
N HIS A 188 6.43 12.53 14.01
CA HIS A 188 5.61 13.63 14.51
C HIS A 188 6.09 14.99 13.97
N TYR A 189 6.46 15.01 12.69
CA TYR A 189 6.86 16.23 11.98
C TYR A 189 5.61 17.07 11.63
N PRO A 190 5.63 18.40 11.80
CA PRO A 190 6.78 19.27 12.15
C PRO A 190 6.91 19.57 13.66
N PHE A 191 6.21 18.86 14.54
CA PHE A 191 6.09 19.24 15.96
C PHE A 191 7.25 18.74 16.83
N SER A 192 7.69 17.48 16.68
CA SER A 192 8.76 16.88 17.46
C SER A 192 10.14 17.05 16.85
N ILE A 193 10.23 17.21 15.53
CA ILE A 193 11.47 17.40 14.79
C ILE A 193 11.32 18.56 13.80
N ASN A 194 12.43 19.25 13.55
CA ASN A 194 12.46 20.31 12.55
C ASN A 194 12.69 19.77 11.13
N ASP A 195 12.67 20.65 10.13
CA ASP A 195 12.82 20.30 8.72
C ASP A 195 14.17 19.64 8.42
N GLU A 196 15.26 20.16 8.99
CA GLU A 196 16.61 19.60 8.80
C GLU A 196 16.71 18.16 9.30
N GLN A 197 16.16 17.90 10.48
CA GLN A 197 16.12 16.55 11.07
C GLN A 197 15.25 15.59 10.25
N PHE A 198 14.09 16.07 9.79
CA PHE A 198 13.20 15.30 8.94
C PHE A 198 13.87 14.91 7.62
N MET A 199 14.52 15.84 6.95
CA MET A 199 15.17 15.62 5.65
C MET A 199 16.36 14.66 5.70
N LYS A 200 16.92 14.36 6.87
CA LYS A 200 17.98 13.32 7.01
C LYS A 200 17.47 11.91 6.71
N GLY A 201 16.19 11.65 6.98
CA GLY A 201 15.53 10.35 6.71
C GLY A 201 14.55 10.35 5.54
N PHE A 202 14.35 11.51 4.90
CA PHE A 202 13.40 11.70 3.82
C PHE A 202 14.09 12.30 2.57
N PRO A 203 13.79 11.83 1.36
CA PRO A 203 12.93 10.68 0.99
C PRO A 203 13.45 9.35 1.53
N ALA A 204 12.54 8.37 1.73
CA ALA A 204 12.90 7.02 2.17
C ALA A 204 13.93 6.39 1.21
N ASN A 205 14.92 5.70 1.75
CA ASN A 205 15.94 5.06 0.91
C ASN A 205 15.37 3.92 0.08
N PHE A 206 14.38 3.21 0.64
CA PHE A 206 13.82 2.02 0.00
C PHE A 206 12.39 1.75 0.49
N ILE A 207 11.48 1.39 -0.44
CA ILE A 207 10.19 0.78 -0.17
C ILE A 207 9.95 -0.40 -1.13
N ALA A 208 9.12 -1.36 -0.71
CA ALA A 208 8.73 -2.49 -1.55
C ALA A 208 7.31 -2.93 -1.23
N GLU A 209 6.45 -3.00 -2.24
CA GLU A 209 5.07 -3.47 -2.13
C GLU A 209 4.58 -4.04 -3.47
N GLY A 210 3.34 -4.54 -3.49
CA GLY A 210 2.74 -5.15 -4.67
C GLY A 210 2.41 -4.15 -5.79
N LEU A 211 2.24 -4.68 -6.98
CA LEU A 211 1.92 -3.91 -8.20
C LEU A 211 0.60 -3.13 -8.10
N ASP A 212 -0.35 -3.60 -7.30
CA ASP A 212 -1.64 -2.93 -7.04
C ASP A 212 -1.45 -1.59 -6.32
N GLN A 213 -0.34 -1.38 -5.60
CA GLN A 213 -0.03 -0.14 -4.91
C GLN A 213 0.33 1.03 -5.83
N THR A 214 0.46 0.80 -7.13
CA THR A 214 0.49 1.90 -8.13
C THR A 214 -0.79 2.73 -8.13
N ARG A 215 -1.91 2.16 -7.66
CA ARG A 215 -3.20 2.85 -7.44
C ARG A 215 -3.60 2.88 -5.95
N GLY A 216 -2.64 2.80 -5.06
CA GLY A 216 -2.80 2.82 -3.62
C GLY A 216 -1.67 3.61 -2.97
N TRP A 217 -0.87 2.93 -2.14
CA TRP A 217 0.13 3.58 -1.29
C TRP A 217 1.20 4.38 -2.07
N PHE A 218 1.72 3.87 -3.19
CA PHE A 218 2.71 4.62 -3.97
C PHE A 218 2.15 5.93 -4.50
N TYR A 219 0.89 5.93 -4.94
CA TYR A 219 0.21 7.12 -5.43
C TYR A 219 -0.01 8.14 -4.30
N THR A 220 -0.54 7.71 -3.17
CA THR A 220 -0.87 8.62 -2.07
C THR A 220 0.38 9.20 -1.40
N LEU A 221 1.46 8.39 -1.26
CA LEU A 221 2.77 8.90 -0.87
C LEU A 221 3.27 9.99 -1.83
N MET A 222 3.19 9.74 -3.14
CA MET A 222 3.65 10.68 -4.16
C MET A 222 2.85 11.99 -4.15
N VAL A 223 1.52 11.91 -4.03
CA VAL A 223 0.65 13.09 -3.98
C VAL A 223 0.97 13.95 -2.76
N ILE A 224 1.00 13.36 -1.56
CA ILE A 224 1.25 14.09 -0.32
C ILE A 224 2.67 14.67 -0.31
N SER A 225 3.67 13.89 -0.72
CA SER A 225 5.06 14.36 -0.78
C SER A 225 5.23 15.51 -1.75
N THR A 226 4.66 15.41 -2.93
CA THR A 226 4.72 16.49 -3.93
C THR A 226 4.04 17.76 -3.40
N ALA A 227 2.88 17.63 -2.76
CA ALA A 227 2.15 18.78 -2.21
C ALA A 227 2.89 19.44 -1.04
N VAL A 228 3.56 18.66 -0.16
CA VAL A 228 4.15 19.17 1.09
C VAL A 228 5.63 19.52 0.93
N LYS A 229 6.38 18.74 0.16
CA LYS A 229 7.85 18.84 0.03
C LYS A 229 8.34 19.12 -1.39
N GLY A 230 7.49 19.04 -2.40
CA GLY A 230 7.86 19.24 -3.80
C GLY A 230 8.79 18.17 -4.38
N CYS A 231 8.92 16.99 -3.75
CA CYS A 231 9.82 15.94 -4.18
C CYS A 231 9.19 14.54 -4.05
N ALA A 232 9.85 13.53 -4.63
CA ALA A 232 9.44 12.14 -4.49
C ALA A 232 9.58 11.65 -3.03
N PRO A 233 8.72 10.74 -2.54
CA PRO A 233 8.74 10.26 -1.15
C PRO A 233 9.77 9.17 -0.89
N PHE A 234 10.34 8.56 -1.92
CA PHE A 234 11.31 7.46 -1.85
C PHE A 234 12.35 7.56 -2.98
N LYS A 235 13.53 6.97 -2.75
CA LYS A 235 14.64 6.91 -3.72
C LYS A 235 14.63 5.63 -4.54
N ASN A 236 14.28 4.52 -3.90
CA ASN A 236 14.25 3.21 -4.53
C ASN A 236 12.94 2.49 -4.21
N LEU A 237 12.32 1.90 -5.23
CA LEU A 237 11.09 1.14 -5.11
C LEU A 237 11.22 -0.21 -5.84
N ILE A 238 10.97 -1.29 -5.12
CA ILE A 238 10.77 -2.61 -5.72
C ILE A 238 9.26 -2.89 -5.76
N VAL A 239 8.78 -3.22 -6.96
CA VAL A 239 7.38 -3.57 -7.18
C VAL A 239 7.26 -5.08 -7.29
N ASN A 240 6.57 -5.69 -6.34
CA ASN A 240 6.35 -7.12 -6.32
C ASN A 240 5.13 -7.51 -7.15
N GLY A 241 5.20 -8.69 -7.79
CA GLY A 241 4.05 -9.35 -8.37
C GLY A 241 3.11 -9.92 -7.31
N ILE A 242 2.03 -10.52 -7.75
CA ILE A 242 1.02 -11.11 -6.86
C ILE A 242 1.37 -12.58 -6.61
N VAL A 243 1.37 -12.99 -5.35
CA VAL A 243 1.47 -14.41 -4.97
C VAL A 243 0.07 -15.02 -5.03
N LEU A 244 -0.10 -16.00 -5.91
CA LEU A 244 -1.34 -16.73 -6.16
C LEU A 244 -1.29 -18.11 -5.48
N ALA A 245 -2.44 -18.72 -5.29
CA ALA A 245 -2.55 -20.11 -4.89
C ALA A 245 -1.96 -21.05 -5.97
N GLU A 246 -1.73 -22.30 -5.63
CA GLU A 246 -1.12 -23.27 -6.55
C GLU A 246 -1.92 -23.46 -7.85
N ASP A 247 -3.25 -23.31 -7.77
CA ASP A 247 -4.17 -23.37 -8.91
C ASP A 247 -4.23 -22.07 -9.74
N GLY A 248 -3.45 -21.06 -9.38
CA GLY A 248 -3.42 -19.75 -10.04
C GLY A 248 -4.53 -18.80 -9.61
N THR A 249 -5.40 -19.19 -8.69
CA THR A 249 -6.44 -18.28 -8.17
C THR A 249 -5.90 -17.37 -7.06
N LYS A 250 -6.59 -16.26 -6.81
CA LYS A 250 -6.23 -15.35 -5.72
C LYS A 250 -6.36 -16.05 -4.37
N MET A 251 -5.31 -15.96 -3.54
CA MET A 251 -5.35 -16.46 -2.16
C MET A 251 -6.43 -15.76 -1.35
N SER A 252 -7.23 -16.54 -0.62
CA SER A 252 -8.32 -16.03 0.21
C SER A 252 -8.46 -16.84 1.48
N LYS A 253 -8.61 -16.14 2.63
CA LYS A 253 -8.87 -16.76 3.93
C LYS A 253 -10.17 -17.58 3.92
N SER A 254 -11.20 -17.09 3.21
CA SER A 254 -12.48 -17.80 3.08
C SER A 254 -12.38 -19.09 2.27
N LYS A 255 -11.53 -19.12 1.24
CA LYS A 255 -11.31 -20.29 0.38
C LYS A 255 -10.31 -21.28 0.98
N LYS A 256 -9.47 -20.85 1.92
CA LYS A 256 -8.38 -21.64 2.52
C LYS A 256 -7.49 -22.32 1.46
N ASN A 257 -7.21 -21.61 0.36
CA ASN A 257 -6.53 -22.16 -0.83
C ASN A 257 -5.02 -21.90 -0.83
N TYR A 258 -4.42 -21.67 0.32
CA TYR A 258 -2.97 -21.50 0.49
C TYR A 258 -2.51 -22.10 1.82
N PRO A 259 -1.27 -22.59 1.91
CA PRO A 259 -0.73 -23.12 3.15
C PRO A 259 -0.52 -21.99 4.18
N ASP A 260 -0.66 -22.31 5.46
CA ASP A 260 -0.35 -21.38 6.53
C ASP A 260 1.15 -21.00 6.45
N PRO A 261 1.49 -19.69 6.37
CA PRO A 261 2.87 -19.24 6.36
C PRO A 261 3.70 -19.75 7.54
N LEU A 262 3.10 -19.88 8.73
CA LEU A 262 3.77 -20.44 9.91
C LEU A 262 4.08 -21.92 9.75
N TYR A 263 3.23 -22.68 9.07
CA TYR A 263 3.52 -24.07 8.74
C TYR A 263 4.75 -24.16 7.82
N ILE A 264 4.78 -23.35 6.77
CA ILE A 264 5.91 -23.31 5.82
C ILE A 264 7.22 -22.98 6.53
N THR A 265 7.23 -21.93 7.36
CA THR A 265 8.45 -21.50 8.07
C THR A 265 8.89 -22.50 9.12
N LYS A 266 7.98 -23.19 9.80
CA LYS A 266 8.30 -24.25 10.77
C LYS A 266 8.83 -25.51 10.08
N SER A 267 8.28 -25.88 8.91
CA SER A 267 8.64 -27.12 8.23
C SER A 267 9.93 -27.01 7.42
N TYR A 268 10.19 -25.87 6.79
CA TYR A 268 11.30 -25.67 5.84
C TYR A 268 12.29 -24.58 6.24
N GLY A 269 11.97 -23.79 7.25
CA GLY A 269 12.76 -22.63 7.67
C GLY A 269 12.33 -21.35 6.92
N ALA A 270 12.49 -20.22 7.61
CA ALA A 270 12.16 -18.91 7.02
C ALA A 270 13.09 -18.56 5.84
N ASP A 271 14.37 -18.95 5.92
CA ASP A 271 15.35 -18.66 4.88
C ASP A 271 15.03 -19.38 3.56
N ALA A 272 14.54 -20.63 3.63
CA ALA A 272 14.11 -21.36 2.43
C ALA A 272 12.93 -20.67 1.75
N CYS A 273 11.94 -20.22 2.52
CA CYS A 273 10.80 -19.49 1.99
C CYS A 273 11.23 -18.15 1.38
N ARG A 274 12.09 -17.40 2.06
CA ARG A 274 12.62 -16.11 1.59
C ARG A 274 13.40 -16.29 0.28
N LEU A 275 14.30 -17.27 0.22
CA LEU A 275 15.10 -17.53 -0.99
C LEU A 275 14.22 -17.98 -2.16
N TYR A 276 13.20 -18.81 -1.90
CA TYR A 276 12.21 -19.20 -2.91
C TYR A 276 11.50 -17.97 -3.50
N LEU A 277 11.03 -17.04 -2.66
CA LEU A 277 10.35 -15.83 -3.10
C LEU A 277 11.32 -14.87 -3.83
N CYS A 278 12.51 -14.64 -3.28
CA CYS A 278 13.51 -13.75 -3.90
C CYS A 278 14.02 -14.25 -5.26
N ASN A 279 14.07 -15.57 -5.46
CA ASN A 279 14.47 -16.18 -6.73
C ASN A 279 13.29 -16.46 -7.67
N SER A 280 12.15 -15.84 -7.44
CA SER A 280 10.93 -16.05 -8.23
C SER A 280 10.58 -14.85 -9.10
N PRO A 281 9.66 -15.01 -10.08
CA PRO A 281 9.18 -13.89 -10.89
C PRO A 281 8.52 -12.77 -10.08
N VAL A 282 8.11 -13.03 -8.84
CA VAL A 282 7.41 -12.03 -8.00
C VAL A 282 8.23 -10.76 -7.79
N VAL A 283 9.56 -10.86 -7.71
CA VAL A 283 10.44 -9.69 -7.56
C VAL A 283 10.60 -8.86 -8.83
N ARG A 284 9.96 -9.30 -9.93
CA ARG A 284 9.93 -8.60 -11.23
C ARG A 284 8.53 -8.12 -11.59
N ALA A 285 7.66 -7.94 -10.60
CA ALA A 285 6.25 -7.57 -10.76
C ALA A 285 5.40 -8.59 -11.55
N GLU A 286 5.85 -9.85 -11.64
CA GLU A 286 5.12 -10.94 -12.26
C GLU A 286 4.44 -11.82 -11.20
N SER A 287 3.33 -12.49 -11.57
CA SER A 287 2.62 -13.35 -10.63
C SER A 287 3.37 -14.65 -10.39
N LEU A 288 3.36 -15.12 -9.13
CA LEU A 288 3.90 -16.42 -8.71
C LEU A 288 2.77 -17.31 -8.23
N GLN A 289 2.61 -18.49 -8.80
CA GLN A 289 1.84 -19.57 -8.20
C GLN A 289 2.68 -20.21 -7.10
N PHE A 290 2.31 -19.98 -5.84
CA PHE A 290 3.07 -20.50 -4.71
C PHE A 290 2.92 -22.01 -4.59
N LYS A 291 4.06 -22.73 -4.60
CA LYS A 291 4.12 -24.18 -4.44
C LYS A 291 4.98 -24.54 -3.25
N GLU A 292 4.45 -25.30 -2.32
CA GLU A 292 5.21 -25.82 -1.17
C GLU A 292 6.43 -26.65 -1.62
N THR A 293 6.27 -27.42 -2.70
CA THR A 293 7.38 -28.18 -3.33
C THR A 293 8.53 -27.31 -3.77
N GLY A 294 8.29 -26.05 -4.19
CA GLY A 294 9.32 -25.09 -4.54
C GLY A 294 10.18 -24.70 -3.35
N VAL A 295 9.55 -24.44 -2.18
CA VAL A 295 10.29 -24.17 -0.94
C VAL A 295 11.11 -25.37 -0.51
N LYS A 296 10.54 -26.58 -0.59
CA LYS A 296 11.25 -27.84 -0.30
C LYS A 296 12.47 -28.03 -1.24
N SER A 297 12.34 -27.66 -2.50
CA SER A 297 13.46 -27.74 -3.47
C SER A 297 14.63 -26.83 -3.08
N VAL A 298 14.37 -25.64 -2.54
CA VAL A 298 15.44 -24.76 -2.03
C VAL A 298 16.24 -25.44 -0.91
N VAL A 299 15.58 -26.11 0.02
CA VAL A 299 16.27 -26.86 1.08
C VAL A 299 17.13 -27.97 0.47
N ARG A 300 16.54 -28.75 -0.45
CA ARG A 300 17.22 -29.92 -1.05
C ARG A 300 18.38 -29.53 -1.96
N GLU A 301 18.22 -28.49 -2.78
CA GLU A 301 19.12 -28.16 -3.87
C GLU A 301 20.17 -27.10 -3.50
N ILE A 302 19.91 -26.32 -2.45
CA ILE A 302 20.80 -25.23 -2.01
C ILE A 302 21.33 -25.48 -0.61
N PHE A 303 20.45 -25.52 0.40
CA PHE A 303 20.92 -25.58 1.79
C PHE A 303 21.54 -26.91 2.19
N LEU A 304 21.01 -28.03 1.73
CA LEU A 304 21.61 -29.35 2.00
C LEU A 304 22.98 -29.49 1.37
N PRO A 305 23.24 -29.13 0.09
CA PRO A 305 24.58 -29.12 -0.47
C PRO A 305 25.55 -28.21 0.29
N TRP A 306 25.14 -27.00 0.67
CA TRP A 306 25.98 -26.11 1.49
C TRP A 306 26.32 -26.73 2.85
N PHE A 307 25.33 -27.25 3.54
CA PHE A 307 25.55 -27.94 4.81
C PHE A 307 26.50 -29.13 4.65
N ASN A 308 26.32 -29.95 3.63
CA ASN A 308 27.15 -31.09 3.36
C ASN A 308 28.61 -30.68 3.03
N ALA A 309 28.83 -29.65 2.22
CA ALA A 309 30.12 -29.10 1.93
C ALA A 309 30.81 -28.57 3.19
N TYR A 310 30.09 -27.79 4.01
CA TYR A 310 30.62 -27.31 5.28
C TYR A 310 30.94 -28.46 6.24
N ARG A 311 30.04 -29.40 6.40
CA ARG A 311 30.27 -30.59 7.24
C ARG A 311 31.49 -31.36 6.77
N PHE A 312 31.64 -31.55 5.47
CA PHE A 312 32.82 -32.22 4.90
C PHE A 312 34.13 -31.47 5.21
N LEU A 313 34.10 -30.13 5.06
CA LEU A 313 35.25 -29.30 5.44
C LEU A 313 35.63 -29.48 6.89
N ILE A 314 34.68 -29.34 7.82
CA ILE A 314 34.93 -29.45 9.28
C ILE A 314 35.47 -30.86 9.63
N GLN A 315 34.89 -31.91 9.05
CA GLN A 315 35.35 -33.27 9.31
C GLN A 315 36.82 -33.47 8.83
N ASN A 316 37.21 -32.89 7.70
CA ASN A 316 38.56 -32.98 7.20
C ASN A 316 39.54 -32.10 7.99
N ILE A 317 39.13 -30.94 8.46
CA ILE A 317 39.91 -30.11 9.38
C ILE A 317 40.19 -30.88 10.69
N SER A 318 39.17 -31.43 11.31
CA SER A 318 39.31 -32.20 12.56
C SER A 318 40.24 -33.41 12.37
N ARG A 319 40.14 -34.09 11.21
CA ARG A 319 41.04 -35.20 10.87
C ARG A 319 42.47 -34.73 10.70
N TYR A 320 42.69 -33.62 10.00
CA TYR A 320 44.01 -33.03 9.80
C TYR A 320 44.66 -32.64 11.14
N GLU A 321 43.92 -31.98 12.00
CA GLU A 321 44.37 -31.56 13.34
C GLU A 321 44.74 -32.77 14.21
N ALA A 322 43.92 -33.81 14.21
CA ALA A 322 44.18 -35.04 14.95
C ALA A 322 45.45 -35.78 14.46
N GLN A 323 45.67 -35.77 13.12
CA GLN A 323 46.82 -36.43 12.49
C GLN A 323 48.16 -35.67 12.69
N ASN A 324 48.09 -34.33 12.69
CA ASN A 324 49.29 -33.50 12.68
C ASN A 324 49.58 -32.84 14.05
N GLY A 325 48.67 -32.96 15.03
CA GLY A 325 48.85 -32.36 16.38
C GLY A 325 48.88 -30.82 16.33
N LYS A 326 48.34 -30.19 15.29
CA LYS A 326 48.34 -28.76 15.05
C LYS A 326 46.96 -28.30 14.62
N ASN A 327 46.52 -27.15 15.10
CA ASN A 327 45.26 -26.53 14.65
C ASN A 327 45.39 -26.10 13.20
N PHE A 328 44.31 -26.27 12.44
CA PHE A 328 44.19 -25.73 11.11
C PHE A 328 44.00 -24.23 11.18
N VAL A 329 44.85 -23.48 10.48
CA VAL A 329 44.73 -22.03 10.32
C VAL A 329 44.55 -21.73 8.82
N TYR A 330 43.48 -21.08 8.50
CA TYR A 330 43.22 -20.61 7.14
C TYR A 330 44.20 -19.47 6.78
N ASP A 331 44.96 -19.67 5.72
CA ASP A 331 45.87 -18.65 5.16
C ASP A 331 45.35 -18.24 3.77
N PRO A 332 44.97 -16.97 3.53
CA PRO A 332 44.54 -16.49 2.23
C PRO A 332 45.57 -16.70 1.11
N SER A 333 46.86 -16.74 1.43
CA SER A 333 47.91 -17.01 0.42
C SER A 333 47.83 -18.41 -0.20
N MET A 334 47.20 -19.37 0.50
CA MET A 334 46.94 -20.71 -0.06
C MET A 334 46.07 -20.66 -1.31
N VAL A 335 45.17 -19.68 -1.45
CA VAL A 335 44.31 -19.53 -2.64
C VAL A 335 45.15 -19.21 -3.87
N ALA A 336 46.20 -18.41 -3.73
CA ALA A 336 47.13 -18.11 -4.82
C ALA A 336 47.87 -19.36 -5.30
N SER A 337 48.35 -20.18 -4.36
CA SER A 337 49.06 -21.43 -4.68
C SER A 337 48.14 -22.47 -5.36
N LEU A 338 46.85 -22.49 -5.01
CA LEU A 338 45.86 -23.39 -5.62
C LEU A 338 45.54 -23.03 -7.08
N ASN A 339 45.74 -21.76 -7.49
CA ASN A 339 45.61 -21.35 -8.88
C ASN A 339 46.67 -21.99 -9.77
N GLU A 340 47.84 -22.37 -9.20
CA GLU A 340 48.94 -23.06 -9.86
C GLU A 340 48.87 -24.59 -9.69
N SER A 341 47.84 -25.10 -9.05
CA SER A 341 47.63 -26.54 -8.84
C SER A 341 47.62 -27.28 -10.19
N SER A 342 48.29 -28.40 -10.25
CA SER A 342 48.21 -29.32 -11.39
C SER A 342 46.87 -30.01 -11.52
N ASN A 343 46.08 -30.01 -10.43
CA ASN A 343 44.72 -30.55 -10.42
C ASN A 343 43.74 -29.54 -11.03
N LEU A 344 43.16 -29.92 -12.16
CA LEU A 344 42.21 -29.10 -12.90
C LEU A 344 40.97 -28.73 -12.05
N MET A 345 40.53 -29.64 -11.17
CA MET A 345 39.33 -29.40 -10.31
C MET A 345 39.57 -28.32 -9.25
N ASP A 346 40.80 -28.24 -8.70
CA ASP A 346 41.16 -27.19 -7.73
C ASP A 346 41.06 -25.80 -8.40
N ARG A 347 41.66 -25.69 -9.61
CA ARG A 347 41.62 -24.45 -10.39
C ARG A 347 40.21 -24.09 -10.81
N TRP A 348 39.40 -25.07 -11.19
CA TRP A 348 38.02 -24.85 -11.59
C TRP A 348 37.17 -24.33 -10.41
N ILE A 349 37.23 -24.95 -9.24
CA ILE A 349 36.39 -24.54 -8.10
C ILE A 349 36.75 -23.13 -7.59
N ILE A 350 38.03 -22.77 -7.63
CA ILE A 350 38.46 -21.41 -7.24
C ILE A 350 37.91 -20.40 -8.24
N SER A 351 38.08 -20.64 -9.54
CA SER A 351 37.56 -19.77 -10.59
C SER A 351 36.03 -19.65 -10.50
N ALA A 352 35.32 -20.75 -10.27
CA ALA A 352 33.88 -20.76 -10.10
C ALA A 352 33.45 -19.95 -8.87
N THR A 353 34.17 -20.07 -7.74
CA THR A 353 33.91 -19.33 -6.51
C THR A 353 34.16 -17.83 -6.67
N GLN A 354 35.27 -17.45 -7.35
CA GLN A 354 35.57 -16.05 -7.64
C GLN A 354 34.52 -15.38 -8.53
N ASN A 355 33.96 -16.15 -9.49
CA ASN A 355 32.86 -15.63 -10.31
C ASN A 355 31.52 -15.51 -9.57
N LEU A 356 31.34 -16.21 -8.47
CA LEU A 356 30.14 -16.14 -7.65
C LEU A 356 30.14 -14.91 -6.71
N ILE A 357 31.31 -14.51 -6.24
CA ILE A 357 31.52 -13.35 -5.37
C ILE A 357 31.51 -12.05 -6.18
#